data_1e9f2a3ec6b52e8d64318e5db0f6d647
#
_entry.id   1e9f2a3ec6b52e8d64318e5db0f6d647
#
_cell.length_a   1.000
_cell.length_b   1.000
_cell.length_c   1.000
_cell.angle_alpha   90.00
_cell.angle_beta   90.00
_cell.angle_gamma   90.00
#
_symmetry.space_group_name_H-M   'P 1'
#
loop_
_entity.id
_entity.type
_entity.pdbx_description
1 polymer ?
#
loop_
_entity_poly.entity_id
_entity_poly.type
_entity_poly.pdbx_seq_one_letter_code
_entity_poly.pdbx_strand_id
1 'polypeptide(L)'
;TRSTFAKVGPVAGDSHPVMGPISYTSAFALRCVDPICVELINLLIESDPQVAVVLSSTHRKSFAHGVYGSQEHLDRLRAFLTEMGFRLPAYFDVTPVLHRPRGEEVKQYLDSLDEAGKFQVIDYVILDDGKDFLDYQPLVHIDAAIGMDFPNYADACKYLAVPAPGLIL
;
A
#
# COMPACT_ATOMS: atom_id res chain seq x y z
N THR A 1 5.24 -11.97 -1.39
CA THR A 1 4.32 -11.23 -0.50
C THR A 1 4.41 -9.78 -0.85
N ARG A 2 3.46 -9.28 -1.60
CA ARG A 2 3.48 -7.96 -2.20
C ARG A 2 2.31 -7.15 -1.69
N SER A 3 2.52 -5.91 -1.60
CA SER A 3 1.80 -4.97 -0.77
C SER A 3 0.59 -4.36 -1.42
N THR A 4 -0.18 -3.81 -0.56
CA THR A 4 -1.37 -3.01 -0.65
C THR A 4 -1.35 -1.86 -1.69
N PHE A 5 -0.29 -1.60 -2.47
CA PHE A 5 -0.22 -0.37 -3.28
C PHE A 5 0.13 -0.57 -4.73
N ALA A 6 0.32 -1.44 -5.37
CA ALA A 6 0.68 -1.73 -6.74
C ALA A 6 1.68 -2.88 -6.80
N LYS A 7 1.54 -3.66 -7.80
CA LYS A 7 2.44 -4.76 -8.03
C LYS A 7 3.75 -4.26 -8.61
N VAL A 8 4.83 -4.56 -7.90
CA VAL A 8 6.14 -4.62 -8.50
C VAL A 8 6.29 -6.01 -9.10
N GLY A 9 6.05 -6.15 -10.41
CA GLY A 9 6.20 -7.42 -11.12
C GLY A 9 7.68 -7.83 -11.26
N PRO A 10 8.03 -9.15 -11.23
CA PRO A 10 9.33 -9.56 -11.69
C PRO A 10 9.42 -9.36 -13.20
N VAL A 11 10.51 -8.76 -13.65
CA VAL A 11 10.88 -8.79 -15.07
C VAL A 11 11.15 -10.25 -15.42
N ALA A 12 10.44 -10.81 -16.40
CA ALA A 12 10.67 -12.17 -16.83
C ALA A 12 12.10 -12.29 -17.37
N GLY A 13 12.90 -13.14 -16.73
CA GLY A 13 14.19 -13.57 -17.28
C GLY A 13 15.41 -13.52 -16.38
N ASP A 14 15.38 -12.91 -15.20
CA ASP A 14 16.56 -12.84 -14.36
C ASP A 14 16.52 -13.83 -13.19
N SER A 15 17.45 -14.79 -13.19
CA SER A 15 17.81 -15.60 -12.05
C SER A 15 18.22 -14.69 -10.89
N HIS A 16 17.51 -14.78 -9.77
CA HIS A 16 17.74 -13.96 -8.58
C HIS A 16 19.19 -14.14 -8.07
N PRO A 17 20.02 -13.11 -8.10
CA PRO A 17 21.20 -13.08 -7.25
C PRO A 17 20.72 -12.94 -5.80
N VAL A 18 21.37 -13.66 -4.88
CA VAL A 18 21.22 -13.45 -3.44
C VAL A 18 21.65 -12.02 -3.16
N MET A 19 20.65 -11.15 -3.00
CA MET A 19 20.92 -9.71 -2.86
C MET A 19 21.23 -9.40 -1.40
N GLY A 20 22.44 -8.86 -1.18
CA GLY A 20 22.76 -8.04 -0.02
C GLY A 20 21.80 -6.86 0.12
N PRO A 21 21.95 -5.96 1.10
CA PRO A 21 21.03 -4.84 1.30
C PRO A 21 20.83 -4.10 -0.02
N ILE A 22 19.63 -4.20 -0.58
CA ILE A 22 19.30 -3.70 -1.91
C ILE A 22 19.34 -2.18 -1.84
N SER A 23 20.35 -1.57 -2.43
CA SER A 23 20.21 -0.19 -2.87
C SER A 23 19.27 -0.22 -4.07
N TYR A 24 17.98 -0.02 -3.84
CA TYR A 24 17.03 0.24 -4.91
C TYR A 24 17.46 1.54 -5.58
N THR A 25 18.13 1.43 -6.73
CA THR A 25 18.32 2.61 -7.56
C THR A 25 16.97 2.96 -8.16
N SER A 26 16.66 4.25 -8.24
CA SER A 26 15.45 4.81 -8.86
C SER A 26 15.10 4.13 -10.19
N ALA A 27 16.12 3.77 -10.98
CA ALA A 27 15.96 3.10 -12.25
C ALA A 27 15.36 1.68 -12.15
N PHE A 28 15.62 0.94 -11.07
CA PHE A 28 15.03 -0.39 -10.85
C PHE A 28 13.57 -0.25 -10.40
N ALA A 29 13.29 0.65 -9.47
CA ALA A 29 11.94 0.92 -9.00
C ALA A 29 11.01 1.32 -10.15
N LEU A 30 11.44 2.22 -11.02
CA LEU A 30 10.68 2.69 -12.18
C LEU A 30 10.38 1.58 -13.20
N ARG A 31 11.22 0.55 -13.31
CA ARG A 31 10.99 -0.60 -14.22
C ARG A 31 10.03 -1.64 -13.66
N CYS A 32 9.80 -1.62 -12.37
CA CYS A 32 9.03 -2.66 -11.69
C CYS A 32 7.59 -2.24 -11.34
N VAL A 33 7.22 -1.00 -11.58
CA VAL A 33 5.91 -0.45 -11.22
C VAL A 33 5.10 -0.18 -12.48
N ASP A 34 3.89 -0.74 -12.53
CA ASP A 34 2.95 -0.43 -13.59
C ASP A 34 2.36 0.97 -13.37
N PRO A 35 2.57 1.93 -14.31
CA PRO A 35 2.06 3.28 -14.18
C PRO A 35 0.54 3.35 -14.07
N ILE A 36 -0.19 2.41 -14.68
CA ILE A 36 -1.66 2.37 -14.62
C ILE A 36 -2.08 2.00 -13.19
N CYS A 37 -1.44 1.01 -12.58
CA CYS A 37 -1.71 0.64 -11.20
C CYS A 37 -1.42 1.81 -10.24
N VAL A 38 -0.33 2.53 -10.45
CA VAL A 38 0.01 3.72 -9.64
C VAL A 38 -1.05 4.80 -9.81
N GLU A 39 -1.49 5.05 -11.03
CA GLU A 39 -2.50 6.09 -11.30
C GLU A 39 -3.86 5.74 -10.68
N LEU A 40 -4.30 4.49 -10.74
CA LEU A 40 -5.54 4.05 -10.09
C LEU A 40 -5.47 4.25 -8.56
N ILE A 41 -4.32 3.96 -7.95
CA ILE A 41 -4.12 4.23 -6.52
C ILE A 41 -4.10 5.73 -6.23
N ASN A 42 -3.45 6.53 -7.07
CA ASN A 42 -3.45 7.99 -6.94
C ASN A 42 -4.88 8.57 -7.02
N LEU A 43 -5.68 8.09 -7.96
CA LEU A 43 -7.09 8.50 -8.06
C LEU A 43 -7.88 8.13 -6.79
N LEU A 44 -7.60 6.98 -6.19
CA LEU A 44 -8.22 6.59 -4.93
C LEU A 44 -7.78 7.50 -3.78
N ILE A 45 -6.50 7.81 -3.68
CA ILE A 45 -5.96 8.74 -2.67
C ILE A 45 -6.57 10.14 -2.81
N GLU A 46 -6.74 10.61 -4.04
CA GLU A 46 -7.25 11.95 -4.34
C GLU A 46 -8.78 12.05 -4.33
N SER A 47 -9.48 10.92 -4.17
CA SER A 47 -10.95 10.89 -4.19
C SER A 47 -11.58 11.66 -3.02
N ASP A 48 -10.87 11.75 -1.88
CA ASP A 48 -11.29 12.50 -0.70
C ASP A 48 -10.03 13.03 0.03
N PRO A 49 -10.01 14.30 0.45
CA PRO A 49 -8.88 14.88 1.18
C PRO A 49 -8.63 14.24 2.57
N GLN A 50 -9.58 13.46 3.08
CA GLN A 50 -9.44 12.72 4.34
C GLN A 50 -8.84 11.32 4.15
N VAL A 51 -8.60 10.88 2.92
CA VAL A 51 -7.96 9.59 2.67
C VAL A 51 -6.55 9.59 3.28
N ALA A 52 -6.28 8.56 4.05
CA ALA A 52 -4.98 8.26 4.63
C ALA A 52 -4.41 7.01 3.97
N VAL A 53 -3.10 6.89 3.95
CA VAL A 53 -2.40 5.71 3.41
C VAL A 53 -1.58 5.06 4.50
N VAL A 54 -1.80 3.76 4.72
CA VAL A 54 -1.05 2.96 5.68
C VAL A 54 -0.41 1.78 4.96
N LEU A 55 0.91 1.70 4.97
CA LEU A 55 1.64 0.65 4.28
C LEU A 55 1.76 -0.60 5.17
N SER A 56 1.17 -1.71 4.72
CA SER A 56 1.22 -3.02 5.39
C SER A 56 2.19 -4.02 4.74
N SER A 57 2.83 -3.64 3.66
CA SER A 57 3.76 -4.48 2.89
C SER A 57 5.00 -4.88 3.68
N THR A 58 5.56 -6.07 3.37
CA THR A 58 6.88 -6.48 3.86
C THR A 58 7.98 -5.51 3.45
N HIS A 59 7.82 -4.78 2.33
CA HIS A 59 8.76 -3.75 1.89
C HIS A 59 8.88 -2.58 2.85
N ARG A 60 7.89 -2.34 3.72
CA ARG A 60 7.97 -1.31 4.76
C ARG A 60 9.18 -1.47 5.69
N LYS A 61 9.71 -2.70 5.80
CA LYS A 61 10.88 -3.01 6.64
C LYS A 61 12.20 -2.61 5.96
N SER A 62 12.23 -2.51 4.64
CA SER A 62 13.47 -2.37 3.86
C SER A 62 14.15 -1.01 4.05
N PHE A 63 13.44 0.00 4.50
CA PHE A 63 13.93 1.37 4.72
C PHE A 63 14.12 1.71 6.21
N ALA A 64 13.91 0.74 7.09
CA ALA A 64 14.05 0.92 8.53
C ALA A 64 15.54 0.89 8.95
N HIS A 65 16.31 1.91 8.56
CA HIS A 65 17.62 2.16 9.15
C HIS A 65 17.39 2.91 10.47
N GLY A 66 17.46 2.22 11.61
CA GLY A 66 17.16 2.78 12.92
C GLY A 66 15.84 2.30 13.50
N VAL A 67 15.02 3.22 14.02
CA VAL A 67 13.76 2.86 14.68
C VAL A 67 12.64 2.71 13.64
N TYR A 68 12.06 1.52 13.57
CA TYR A 68 10.89 1.23 12.73
C TYR A 68 9.71 2.14 13.11
N GLY A 69 9.03 2.71 12.13
CA GLY A 69 7.92 3.63 12.36
C GLY A 69 8.32 5.04 12.81
N SER A 70 9.63 5.33 12.93
CA SER A 70 10.09 6.70 13.20
C SER A 70 9.79 7.63 12.03
N GLN A 71 9.77 8.94 12.29
CA GLN A 71 9.57 9.93 11.24
C GLN A 71 10.60 9.79 10.12
N GLU A 72 11.86 9.55 10.46
CA GLU A 72 12.93 9.33 9.47
C GLU A 72 12.65 8.11 8.58
N HIS A 73 12.13 7.01 9.15
CA HIS A 73 11.71 5.83 8.39
C HIS A 73 10.56 6.15 7.44
N LEU A 74 9.53 6.83 7.92
CA LEU A 74 8.37 7.25 7.12
C LEU A 74 8.77 8.20 5.99
N ASP A 75 9.67 9.14 6.24
CA ASP A 75 10.16 10.08 5.23
C ASP A 75 10.90 9.36 4.10
N ARG A 76 11.70 8.35 4.40
CA ARG A 76 12.40 7.52 3.40
C ARG A 76 11.42 6.71 2.54
N LEU A 77 10.43 6.08 3.18
CA LEU A 77 9.37 5.36 2.47
C LEU A 77 8.56 6.30 1.58
N ARG A 78 8.20 7.46 2.10
CA ARG A 78 7.48 8.50 1.34
C ARG A 78 8.28 8.94 0.12
N ALA A 79 9.56 9.25 0.30
CA ALA A 79 10.44 9.66 -0.80
C ALA A 79 10.51 8.57 -1.88
N PHE A 80 10.71 7.32 -1.49
CA PHE A 80 10.76 6.17 -2.41
C PHE A 80 9.45 5.99 -3.19
N LEU A 81 8.30 6.02 -2.52
CA LEU A 81 7.00 5.87 -3.17
C LEU A 81 6.69 7.06 -4.09
N THR A 82 7.06 8.28 -3.68
CA THR A 82 6.90 9.48 -4.52
C THR A 82 7.76 9.39 -5.79
N GLU A 83 8.97 8.85 -5.70
CA GLU A 83 9.83 8.60 -6.86
C GLU A 83 9.21 7.58 -7.83
N MET A 84 8.43 6.62 -7.32
CA MET A 84 7.66 5.67 -8.13
C MET A 84 6.36 6.28 -8.71
N GLY A 85 6.07 7.55 -8.45
CA GLY A 85 4.91 8.26 -9.00
C GLY A 85 3.68 8.30 -8.09
N PHE A 86 3.76 7.78 -6.85
CA PHE A 86 2.65 7.89 -5.89
C PHE A 86 2.50 9.31 -5.35
N ARG A 87 1.26 9.80 -5.34
CA ARG A 87 0.87 11.08 -4.74
C ARG A 87 0.31 10.86 -3.34
N LEU A 88 1.22 10.64 -2.39
CA LEU A 88 0.85 10.25 -1.03
C LEU A 88 0.16 11.40 -0.28
N PRO A 89 -0.89 11.11 0.52
CA PRO A 89 -1.60 12.10 1.31
C PRO A 89 -0.75 12.63 2.47
N ALA A 90 -1.23 13.66 3.15
CA ALA A 90 -0.57 14.22 4.32
C ALA A 90 -0.36 13.15 5.41
N TYR A 91 -1.40 12.34 5.68
CA TYR A 91 -1.27 11.21 6.60
C TYR A 91 -0.81 9.95 5.85
N PHE A 92 0.39 9.52 6.18
CA PHE A 92 1.02 8.31 5.69
C PHE A 92 1.75 7.62 6.84
N ASP A 93 1.51 6.33 7.03
CA ASP A 93 2.06 5.55 8.14
C ASP A 93 2.33 4.09 7.73
N VAL A 94 2.79 3.26 8.66
CA VAL A 94 3.05 1.83 8.49
C VAL A 94 2.40 1.01 9.59
N THR A 95 1.88 -0.17 9.25
CA THR A 95 1.41 -1.11 10.29
C THR A 95 2.56 -1.66 11.12
N PRO A 96 2.32 -2.08 12.39
CA PRO A 96 3.33 -2.74 13.20
C PRO A 96 3.79 -4.07 12.55
N VAL A 97 4.94 -4.56 13.00
CA VAL A 97 5.48 -5.85 12.59
C VAL A 97 5.31 -6.83 13.73
N LEU A 98 4.34 -7.72 13.64
CA LEU A 98 3.96 -8.63 14.73
C LEU A 98 4.38 -10.08 14.51
N HIS A 99 4.92 -10.42 13.32
CA HIS A 99 5.15 -11.80 12.90
C HIS A 99 3.87 -12.68 12.96
N ARG A 100 2.72 -12.08 12.69
CA ARG A 100 1.38 -12.66 12.63
C ARG A 100 0.77 -12.46 11.24
N PRO A 101 -0.41 -13.06 10.96
CA PRO A 101 -1.17 -12.72 9.74
C PRO A 101 -1.37 -11.22 9.62
N ARG A 102 -1.28 -10.70 8.38
CA ARG A 102 -1.38 -9.24 8.14
C ARG A 102 -2.70 -8.63 8.57
N GLY A 103 -3.77 -9.41 8.51
CA GLY A 103 -5.06 -8.97 9.04
C GLY A 103 -5.02 -8.60 10.52
N GLU A 104 -4.22 -9.31 11.34
CA GLU A 104 -4.02 -8.96 12.75
C GLU A 104 -3.14 -7.71 12.93
N GLU A 105 -2.14 -7.51 12.07
CA GLU A 105 -1.32 -6.29 12.08
C GLU A 105 -2.18 -5.06 11.73
N VAL A 106 -3.05 -5.17 10.74
CA VAL A 106 -4.02 -4.11 10.38
C VAL A 106 -4.98 -3.84 11.53
N LYS A 107 -5.56 -4.91 12.11
CA LYS A 107 -6.46 -4.75 13.26
C LYS A 107 -5.80 -4.03 14.42
N GLN A 108 -4.61 -4.45 14.84
CA GLN A 108 -3.89 -3.81 15.94
C GLN A 108 -3.56 -2.36 15.64
N TYR A 109 -3.23 -2.04 14.39
CA TYR A 109 -3.00 -0.66 13.98
C TYR A 109 -4.26 0.19 14.13
N LEU A 110 -5.41 -0.27 13.63
CA LEU A 110 -6.68 0.43 13.76
C LEU A 110 -7.10 0.62 15.22
N ASP A 111 -6.99 -0.43 16.04
CA ASP A 111 -7.27 -0.37 17.47
C ASP A 111 -6.38 0.70 18.15
N SER A 112 -5.11 0.80 17.79
CA SER A 112 -4.17 1.79 18.35
C SER A 112 -4.50 3.24 17.98
N LEU A 113 -5.11 3.47 16.84
CA LEU A 113 -5.57 4.81 16.43
C LEU A 113 -6.75 5.27 17.27
N ASP A 114 -7.70 4.37 17.51
CA ASP A 114 -8.90 4.62 18.30
C ASP A 114 -8.52 4.89 19.77
N GLU A 115 -7.67 4.04 20.36
CA GLU A 115 -7.18 4.21 21.72
C GLU A 115 -6.39 5.52 21.93
N ALA A 116 -5.63 5.95 20.92
CA ALA A 116 -4.88 7.21 21.00
C ALA A 116 -5.77 8.44 20.83
N GLY A 117 -7.05 8.28 20.45
CA GLY A 117 -8.00 9.37 20.17
C GLY A 117 -7.50 10.33 19.06
N LYS A 118 -6.58 9.89 18.23
CA LYS A 118 -5.98 10.72 17.17
C LYS A 118 -6.86 10.84 15.95
N PHE A 119 -7.54 9.75 15.60
CA PHE A 119 -8.40 9.66 14.42
C PHE A 119 -9.55 8.70 14.69
N GLN A 120 -10.72 9.05 14.20
CA GLN A 120 -11.82 8.11 14.05
C GLN A 120 -11.75 7.55 12.62
N VAL A 121 -11.43 6.28 12.47
CA VAL A 121 -11.50 5.60 11.17
C VAL A 121 -12.97 5.30 10.90
N ILE A 122 -13.53 5.91 9.86
CA ILE A 122 -14.93 5.71 9.46
C ILE A 122 -15.03 4.50 8.55
N ASP A 123 -14.21 4.48 7.50
CA ASP A 123 -14.13 3.41 6.51
C ASP A 123 -12.67 3.12 6.16
N TYR A 124 -12.40 1.89 5.72
CA TYR A 124 -11.09 1.53 5.20
C TYR A 124 -11.21 0.44 4.13
N VAL A 125 -10.17 0.26 3.35
CA VAL A 125 -10.03 -0.83 2.38
C VAL A 125 -8.61 -1.37 2.40
N ILE A 126 -8.48 -2.66 2.22
CA ILE A 126 -7.19 -3.35 2.07
C ILE A 126 -7.03 -3.72 0.59
N LEU A 127 -5.92 -3.32 -0.01
CA LEU A 127 -5.53 -3.67 -1.37
C LEU A 127 -4.34 -4.62 -1.29
N ASP A 128 -4.53 -5.91 -1.57
CA ASP A 128 -3.45 -6.90 -1.42
C ASP A 128 -3.65 -8.13 -2.32
N ASP A 129 -2.55 -8.79 -2.68
CA ASP A 129 -2.54 -10.05 -3.43
C ASP A 129 -2.54 -11.29 -2.51
N GLY A 130 -2.41 -11.10 -1.21
CA GLY A 130 -2.48 -12.15 -0.19
C GLY A 130 -3.90 -12.40 0.31
N LYS A 131 -4.03 -13.46 1.14
CA LYS A 131 -5.30 -13.90 1.72
C LYS A 131 -5.23 -14.05 3.24
N ASP A 132 -4.16 -13.57 3.87
CA ASP A 132 -3.90 -13.68 5.30
C ASP A 132 -4.55 -12.52 6.10
N PHE A 133 -5.78 -12.18 5.71
CA PHE A 133 -6.63 -11.18 6.35
C PHE A 133 -7.81 -11.81 7.08
N LEU A 134 -8.45 -11.05 7.97
CA LEU A 134 -9.60 -11.52 8.72
C LEU A 134 -10.87 -11.44 7.83
N ASP A 135 -11.78 -12.40 7.97
CA ASP A 135 -12.94 -12.53 7.08
C ASP A 135 -13.84 -11.29 7.00
N TYR A 136 -13.85 -10.48 8.05
CA TYR A 136 -14.65 -9.26 8.11
C TYR A 136 -13.94 -8.02 7.55
N GLN A 137 -12.64 -8.12 7.26
CA GLN A 137 -11.87 -6.98 6.74
C GLN A 137 -12.19 -6.75 5.26
N PRO A 138 -12.40 -5.48 4.84
CA PRO A 138 -12.74 -5.15 3.47
C PRO A 138 -11.51 -5.30 2.56
N LEU A 139 -11.28 -6.50 2.08
CA LEU A 139 -10.18 -6.85 1.18
C LEU A 139 -10.64 -6.76 -0.28
N VAL A 140 -9.98 -5.92 -1.06
CA VAL A 140 -9.94 -6.00 -2.52
C VAL A 140 -8.73 -6.84 -2.89
N HIS A 141 -8.99 -8.08 -3.32
CA HIS A 141 -7.94 -9.02 -3.70
C HIS A 141 -7.38 -8.65 -5.07
N ILE A 142 -6.11 -8.29 -5.10
CA ILE A 142 -5.39 -7.91 -6.32
C ILE A 142 -4.76 -9.17 -6.93
N ASP A 143 -4.99 -9.39 -8.23
CA ASP A 143 -4.27 -10.44 -8.94
C ASP A 143 -2.77 -10.10 -9.02
N ALA A 144 -1.94 -10.97 -8.44
CA ALA A 144 -0.50 -10.75 -8.44
C ALA A 144 0.13 -10.73 -9.85
N ALA A 145 -0.53 -11.22 -10.88
CA ALA A 145 -0.05 -11.21 -12.26
C ALA A 145 -0.46 -9.95 -13.04
N ILE A 146 -1.59 -9.38 -12.69
CA ILE A 146 -2.18 -8.23 -13.39
C ILE A 146 -1.87 -6.92 -12.66
N GLY A 147 -1.88 -6.94 -11.33
CA GLY A 147 -1.83 -5.75 -10.49
C GLY A 147 -3.23 -5.17 -10.28
N MET A 148 -3.30 -3.93 -9.84
CA MET A 148 -4.56 -3.22 -9.64
C MET A 148 -5.18 -2.85 -10.99
N ASP A 149 -6.41 -3.27 -11.21
CA ASP A 149 -7.21 -2.97 -12.39
C ASP A 149 -8.40 -2.06 -12.05
N PHE A 150 -9.19 -1.73 -13.06
CA PHE A 150 -10.36 -0.84 -12.88
C PHE A 150 -11.48 -1.46 -12.03
N PRO A 151 -11.84 -2.76 -12.14
CA PRO A 151 -12.70 -3.45 -11.19
C PRO A 151 -12.24 -3.33 -9.74
N ASN A 152 -10.97 -3.55 -9.46
CA ASN A 152 -10.40 -3.39 -8.12
C ASN A 152 -10.54 -1.95 -7.61
N TYR A 153 -10.28 -0.97 -8.48
CA TYR A 153 -10.48 0.45 -8.16
C TYR A 153 -11.95 0.74 -7.80
N ALA A 154 -12.88 0.27 -8.62
CA ALA A 154 -14.31 0.47 -8.37
C ALA A 154 -14.78 -0.18 -7.05
N ASP A 155 -14.27 -1.37 -6.73
CA ASP A 155 -14.57 -2.04 -5.46
C ASP A 155 -13.95 -1.30 -4.26
N ALA A 156 -12.74 -0.79 -4.38
CA ALA A 156 -12.12 0.04 -3.36
C ALA A 156 -12.93 1.32 -3.08
N CYS A 157 -13.42 1.99 -4.14
CA CYS A 157 -14.30 3.15 -4.01
C CYS A 157 -15.59 2.84 -3.22
N LYS A 158 -16.18 1.65 -3.44
CA LYS A 158 -17.39 1.23 -2.67
C LYS A 158 -17.08 1.10 -1.19
N TYR A 159 -15.96 0.49 -0.82
CA TYR A 159 -15.56 0.33 0.58
C TYR A 159 -15.26 1.67 1.26
N LEU A 160 -14.70 2.63 0.52
CA LEU A 160 -14.41 3.97 1.05
C LEU A 160 -15.59 4.94 0.92
N ALA A 161 -16.74 4.49 0.41
CA ALA A 161 -17.91 5.32 0.15
C ALA A 161 -17.62 6.59 -0.69
N VAL A 162 -16.60 6.51 -1.56
CA VAL A 162 -16.23 7.59 -2.48
C VAL A 162 -16.76 7.32 -3.88
N PRO A 163 -17.12 8.38 -4.65
CA PRO A 163 -17.63 8.18 -6.00
C PRO A 163 -16.54 7.61 -6.91
N ALA A 164 -16.81 6.46 -7.52
CA ALA A 164 -16.00 6.04 -8.66
C ALA A 164 -16.29 6.98 -9.84
N PRO A 165 -15.28 7.49 -10.55
CA PRO A 165 -15.53 8.29 -11.74
C PRO A 165 -16.32 7.43 -12.74
N GLY A 166 -17.45 7.96 -13.18
CA GLY A 166 -18.28 7.28 -14.18
C GLY A 166 -17.45 7.07 -15.44
N LEU A 167 -17.38 5.83 -15.93
CA LEU A 167 -16.94 5.57 -17.29
C LEU A 167 -17.96 6.26 -18.22
N ILE A 168 -17.53 7.36 -18.83
CA ILE A 168 -18.21 7.89 -20.00
C ILE A 168 -17.75 6.99 -21.15
N LEU A 169 -18.61 6.00 -21.48
CA LEU A 169 -18.44 5.19 -22.67
C LEU A 169 -18.83 5.99 -23.90
#